data_1837f9e098c344aa186b1dfa29bc2f18
#
_entry.id   1837f9e098c344aa186b1dfa29bc2f18
#
_cell.length_a   1.000
_cell.length_b   1.000
_cell.length_c   1.000
_cell.angle_alpha   90.00
_cell.angle_beta   90.00
_cell.angle_gamma   90.00
#
_symmetry.space_group_name_H-M   'P 1'
#
loop_
_entity.id
_entity.type
_entity.pdbx_description
1 polymer ?
#
loop_
_entity_poly.entity_id
_entity_poly.type
_entity_poly.pdbx_seq_one_letter_code
_entity_poly.pdbx_strand_id
1 'polypeptide(L)'
;MDPTHTRLMGHTPFFFESWYNVERTVTLSIVGYAALFTMLRVSGKRTLSKLNVFDFVFVVAVGSVFASMIVSKDVTLVEGVAAMGTLMLIQLVLAELAARFPKLERIINGEPTLLLSNGKFIPGALKKERVTEEEVRGAIRGEGVTRVEDVNAVTMENDGTLTVAWMSKKPGTSSLVDTQDAKDAKEAREATDK
;
A
#
# COMPACT_ATOMS: atom_id res chain seq x y z
N MET A 1 -41.30 -42.05 28.75
CA MET A 1 -39.89 -42.12 28.36
C MET A 1 -39.84 -41.85 26.86
N ASP A 2 -39.49 -40.61 26.50
CA ASP A 2 -39.53 -40.11 25.12
C ASP A 2 -38.16 -40.37 24.46
N PRO A 3 -38.09 -41.08 23.32
CA PRO A 3 -36.86 -41.47 22.66
C PRO A 3 -36.31 -40.44 21.64
N THR A 4 -36.64 -39.16 21.77
CA THR A 4 -36.34 -38.16 20.73
C THR A 4 -35.15 -37.24 21.03
N HIS A 5 -34.26 -37.56 21.98
CA HIS A 5 -33.10 -36.72 22.30
C HIS A 5 -31.73 -37.35 21.97
N THR A 6 -31.64 -38.13 20.92
CA THR A 6 -30.32 -38.43 20.33
C THR A 6 -30.11 -37.52 19.14
N ARG A 7 -29.91 -36.22 19.40
CA ARG A 7 -29.35 -35.31 18.40
C ARG A 7 -27.90 -35.76 18.16
N LEU A 8 -27.72 -36.58 17.14
CA LEU A 8 -26.45 -36.98 16.60
C LEU A 8 -25.58 -35.71 16.50
N MET A 9 -24.50 -35.67 17.27
CA MET A 9 -23.41 -34.75 17.02
C MET A 9 -22.95 -35.03 15.58
N GLY A 10 -23.39 -34.16 14.65
CA GLY A 10 -22.99 -34.25 13.26
C GLY A 10 -21.49 -34.11 13.19
N HIS A 11 -20.78 -35.18 12.97
CA HIS A 11 -19.40 -35.16 12.58
C HIS A 11 -19.34 -34.39 11.25
N THR A 12 -18.88 -33.15 11.30
CA THR A 12 -18.52 -32.42 10.06
C THR A 12 -17.45 -33.27 9.37
N PRO A 13 -17.67 -33.74 8.15
CA PRO A 13 -16.71 -34.61 7.47
C PRO A 13 -15.42 -33.82 7.26
N PHE A 14 -14.30 -34.38 7.76
CA PHE A 14 -13.00 -33.69 7.79
C PHE A 14 -12.41 -33.44 6.40
N PHE A 15 -12.64 -34.32 5.43
CA PHE A 15 -12.04 -34.22 4.09
C PHE A 15 -13.01 -33.86 2.98
N PHE A 16 -14.26 -34.32 3.05
CA PHE A 16 -15.22 -34.17 1.96
C PHE A 16 -16.64 -34.23 2.50
N GLU A 17 -17.42 -33.17 2.25
CA GLU A 17 -18.82 -33.10 2.68
C GLU A 17 -19.78 -33.43 1.51
N SER A 18 -19.63 -32.68 0.38
CA SER A 18 -20.44 -32.90 -0.81
C SER A 18 -19.83 -32.29 -2.06
N TRP A 19 -20.16 -32.84 -3.21
CA TRP A 19 -19.80 -32.24 -4.51
C TRP A 19 -20.40 -30.85 -4.71
N TYR A 20 -21.57 -30.57 -4.18
CA TYR A 20 -22.22 -29.27 -4.22
C TYR A 20 -21.37 -28.20 -3.56
N ASN A 21 -20.76 -28.45 -2.42
CA ASN A 21 -19.91 -27.49 -1.75
C ASN A 21 -18.63 -27.18 -2.56
N VAL A 22 -18.07 -28.21 -3.20
CA VAL A 22 -16.90 -28.04 -4.09
C VAL A 22 -17.26 -27.19 -5.31
N GLU A 23 -18.34 -27.54 -5.99
CA GLU A 23 -18.84 -26.80 -7.17
C GLU A 23 -19.15 -25.34 -6.81
N ARG A 24 -19.84 -25.11 -5.69
CA ARG A 24 -20.12 -23.77 -5.17
C ARG A 24 -18.83 -22.98 -4.94
N THR A 25 -17.85 -23.55 -4.23
CA THR A 25 -16.58 -22.92 -3.92
C THR A 25 -15.82 -22.54 -5.20
N VAL A 26 -15.72 -23.47 -6.17
CA VAL A 26 -15.06 -23.22 -7.45
C VAL A 26 -15.77 -22.12 -8.23
N THR A 27 -17.09 -22.17 -8.31
CA THR A 27 -17.89 -21.17 -9.02
C THR A 27 -17.74 -19.77 -8.38
N LEU A 28 -17.86 -19.69 -7.04
CA LEU A 28 -17.68 -18.42 -6.33
C LEU A 28 -16.26 -17.87 -6.45
N SER A 29 -15.26 -18.76 -6.49
CA SER A 29 -13.86 -18.35 -6.70
C SER A 29 -13.67 -17.72 -8.07
N ILE A 30 -14.18 -18.33 -9.13
CA ILE A 30 -14.02 -17.83 -10.50
C ILE A 30 -14.79 -16.52 -10.69
N VAL A 31 -16.08 -16.52 -10.34
CA VAL A 31 -16.95 -15.33 -10.55
C VAL A 31 -16.53 -14.20 -9.63
N GLY A 32 -16.23 -14.49 -8.37
CA GLY A 32 -15.77 -13.51 -7.38
C GLY A 32 -14.42 -12.91 -7.76
N TYR A 33 -13.48 -13.74 -8.26
CA TYR A 33 -12.21 -13.24 -8.76
C TYR A 33 -12.37 -12.31 -9.97
N ALA A 34 -13.24 -12.69 -10.91
CA ALA A 34 -13.54 -11.84 -12.06
C ALA A 34 -14.15 -10.49 -11.64
N ALA A 35 -15.07 -10.50 -10.66
CA ALA A 35 -15.65 -9.30 -10.09
C ALA A 35 -14.58 -8.43 -9.40
N LEU A 36 -13.75 -9.03 -8.54
CA LEU A 36 -12.66 -8.34 -7.86
C LEU A 36 -11.66 -7.74 -8.84
N PHE A 37 -11.23 -8.51 -9.85
CA PHE A 37 -10.32 -8.03 -10.90
C PHE A 37 -10.90 -6.83 -11.65
N THR A 38 -12.19 -6.90 -12.01
CA THR A 38 -12.88 -5.81 -12.69
C THR A 38 -12.94 -4.56 -11.82
N MET A 39 -13.27 -4.70 -10.55
CA MET A 39 -13.31 -3.60 -9.58
C MET A 39 -11.93 -2.93 -9.45
N LEU A 40 -10.85 -3.72 -9.27
CA LEU A 40 -9.49 -3.20 -9.19
C LEU A 40 -9.05 -2.52 -10.51
N ARG A 41 -9.46 -3.05 -11.65
CA ARG A 41 -9.14 -2.46 -12.95
C ARG A 41 -9.78 -1.09 -13.16
N VAL A 42 -11.02 -0.92 -12.68
CA VAL A 42 -11.75 0.34 -12.75
C VAL A 42 -11.17 1.38 -11.78
N SER A 43 -10.63 0.94 -10.64
CA SER A 43 -10.02 1.81 -9.63
C SER A 43 -8.77 2.56 -10.10
N GLY A 44 -8.15 2.15 -11.21
CA GLY A 44 -7.03 2.86 -11.84
C GLY A 44 -5.63 2.35 -11.49
N LYS A 45 -4.62 2.88 -12.21
CA LYS A 45 -3.22 2.39 -12.15
C LYS A 45 -2.46 2.80 -10.87
N ARG A 46 -2.94 3.78 -10.10
CA ARG A 46 -2.25 4.31 -8.92
C ARG A 46 -2.35 3.40 -7.70
N THR A 47 -3.41 2.61 -7.61
CA THR A 47 -3.74 1.76 -6.46
C THR A 47 -2.74 0.61 -6.24
N LEU A 48 -1.91 0.28 -7.23
CA LEU A 48 -1.02 -0.90 -7.19
C LEU A 48 0.48 -0.54 -7.11
N SER A 49 0.85 0.73 -7.19
CA SER A 49 2.26 1.11 -7.42
C SER A 49 3.07 1.32 -6.12
N LYS A 50 2.47 1.88 -5.07
CA LYS A 50 3.06 2.03 -3.73
C LYS A 50 1.93 2.01 -2.72
N LEU A 51 1.82 0.93 -1.95
CA LEU A 51 0.78 0.76 -0.94
C LEU A 51 1.15 1.57 0.30
N ASN A 52 0.38 2.59 0.61
CA ASN A 52 0.43 3.23 1.91
C ASN A 52 -0.35 2.39 2.97
N VAL A 53 -0.33 2.81 4.22
CA VAL A 53 -1.02 2.10 5.32
C VAL A 53 -2.52 1.94 5.04
N PHE A 54 -3.17 2.94 4.45
CA PHE A 54 -4.59 2.89 4.10
C PHE A 54 -4.89 1.90 3.00
N ASP A 55 -4.06 1.88 1.95
CA ASP A 55 -4.18 0.91 0.87
C ASP A 55 -3.99 -0.52 1.38
N PHE A 56 -3.05 -0.73 2.31
CA PHE A 56 -2.82 -2.03 2.95
C PHE A 56 -4.05 -2.49 3.72
N VAL A 57 -4.66 -1.63 4.56
CA VAL A 57 -5.90 -1.94 5.30
C VAL A 57 -7.03 -2.31 4.35
N PHE A 58 -7.19 -1.54 3.26
CA PHE A 58 -8.17 -1.81 2.22
C PHE A 58 -7.96 -3.19 1.57
N VAL A 59 -6.73 -3.51 1.14
CA VAL A 59 -6.42 -4.79 0.49
C VAL A 59 -6.70 -5.96 1.43
N VAL A 60 -6.31 -5.86 2.71
CA VAL A 60 -6.59 -6.88 3.72
C VAL A 60 -8.09 -7.06 3.95
N ALA A 61 -8.84 -5.96 4.06
CA ALA A 61 -10.30 -6.00 4.25
C ALA A 61 -11.02 -6.65 3.06
N VAL A 62 -10.68 -6.24 1.83
CA VAL A 62 -11.24 -6.81 0.60
C VAL A 62 -10.89 -8.30 0.48
N GLY A 63 -9.64 -8.68 0.75
CA GLY A 63 -9.20 -10.07 0.74
C GLY A 63 -9.95 -10.94 1.76
N SER A 64 -10.22 -10.40 2.94
CA SER A 64 -10.99 -11.08 3.98
C SER A 64 -12.45 -11.30 3.59
N VAL A 65 -13.10 -10.28 3.01
CA VAL A 65 -14.47 -10.39 2.48
C VAL A 65 -14.53 -11.42 1.35
N PHE A 66 -13.56 -11.39 0.43
CA PHE A 66 -13.46 -12.33 -0.67
C PHE A 66 -13.30 -13.77 -0.17
N ALA A 67 -12.40 -14.01 0.78
CA ALA A 67 -12.20 -15.32 1.39
C ALA A 67 -13.47 -15.82 2.10
N SER A 68 -14.13 -14.95 2.87
CA SER A 68 -15.38 -15.27 3.56
C SER A 68 -16.49 -15.66 2.57
N MET A 69 -16.64 -14.92 1.47
CA MET A 69 -17.62 -15.21 0.43
C MET A 69 -17.41 -16.60 -0.21
N ILE A 70 -16.16 -17.01 -0.40
CA ILE A 70 -15.83 -18.32 -1.01
C ILE A 70 -16.10 -19.47 -0.03
N VAL A 71 -15.64 -19.32 1.22
CA VAL A 71 -15.60 -20.44 2.18
C VAL A 71 -16.86 -20.52 3.04
N SER A 72 -17.44 -19.40 3.44
CA SER A 72 -18.64 -19.39 4.28
C SER A 72 -19.88 -19.78 3.49
N LYS A 73 -20.72 -20.62 4.11
CA LYS A 73 -22.02 -21.01 3.55
C LYS A 73 -23.10 -19.96 3.75
N ASP A 74 -22.88 -19.05 4.70
CA ASP A 74 -23.84 -18.03 5.11
C ASP A 74 -23.71 -16.72 4.29
N VAL A 75 -22.63 -16.57 3.50
CA VAL A 75 -22.37 -15.39 2.67
C VAL A 75 -22.71 -15.69 1.22
N THR A 76 -23.59 -14.91 0.64
CA THR A 76 -23.95 -15.04 -0.78
C THR A 76 -22.99 -14.26 -1.67
N LEU A 77 -22.92 -14.62 -2.96
CA LEU A 77 -22.11 -13.87 -3.96
C LEU A 77 -22.48 -12.37 -3.99
N VAL A 78 -23.78 -12.07 -3.96
CA VAL A 78 -24.26 -10.68 -4.04
C VAL A 78 -23.81 -9.88 -2.82
N GLU A 79 -23.90 -10.43 -1.63
CA GLU A 79 -23.45 -9.78 -0.39
C GLU A 79 -21.94 -9.55 -0.41
N GLY A 80 -21.16 -10.57 -0.81
CA GLY A 80 -19.70 -10.43 -0.93
C GLY A 80 -19.28 -9.38 -1.95
N VAL A 81 -19.88 -9.38 -3.13
CA VAL A 81 -19.62 -8.38 -4.18
C VAL A 81 -20.06 -6.98 -3.71
N ALA A 82 -21.21 -6.85 -3.06
CA ALA A 82 -21.68 -5.58 -2.52
C ALA A 82 -20.74 -5.03 -1.44
N ALA A 83 -20.26 -5.89 -0.53
CA ALA A 83 -19.32 -5.51 0.51
C ALA A 83 -17.97 -5.05 -0.08
N MET A 84 -17.40 -5.82 -1.03
CA MET A 84 -16.17 -5.43 -1.74
C MET A 84 -16.35 -4.11 -2.51
N GLY A 85 -17.49 -3.95 -3.20
CA GLY A 85 -17.82 -2.72 -3.93
C GLY A 85 -17.96 -1.50 -3.01
N THR A 86 -18.53 -1.68 -1.83
CA THR A 86 -18.64 -0.62 -0.82
C THR A 86 -17.27 -0.21 -0.30
N LEU A 87 -16.39 -1.17 0.04
CA LEU A 87 -15.01 -0.89 0.44
C LEU A 87 -14.24 -0.16 -0.65
N MET A 88 -14.41 -0.57 -1.91
CA MET A 88 -13.81 0.09 -3.07
C MET A 88 -14.32 1.53 -3.21
N LEU A 89 -15.61 1.76 -3.06
CA LEU A 89 -16.20 3.11 -3.14
C LEU A 89 -15.66 4.01 -2.04
N ILE A 90 -15.56 3.51 -0.80
CA ILE A 90 -14.96 4.24 0.31
C ILE A 90 -13.51 4.61 -0.02
N GLN A 91 -12.72 3.67 -0.53
CA GLN A 91 -11.32 3.90 -0.92
C GLN A 91 -11.20 4.98 -2.00
N LEU A 92 -12.04 4.94 -3.04
CA LEU A 92 -12.06 5.93 -4.10
C LEU A 92 -12.44 7.33 -3.59
N VAL A 93 -13.45 7.41 -2.72
CA VAL A 93 -13.86 8.67 -2.09
C VAL A 93 -12.75 9.25 -1.23
N LEU A 94 -12.09 8.42 -0.41
CA LEU A 94 -10.96 8.85 0.42
C LEU A 94 -9.78 9.33 -0.42
N ALA A 95 -9.45 8.62 -1.49
CA ALA A 95 -8.38 9.02 -2.41
C ALA A 95 -8.68 10.36 -3.10
N GLU A 96 -9.92 10.57 -3.54
CA GLU A 96 -10.35 11.83 -4.15
C GLU A 96 -10.35 12.98 -3.15
N LEU A 97 -10.81 12.74 -1.92
CA LEU A 97 -10.78 13.74 -0.85
C LEU A 97 -9.34 14.10 -0.45
N ALA A 98 -8.44 13.10 -0.36
CA ALA A 98 -7.02 13.33 -0.09
C ALA A 98 -6.38 14.20 -1.18
N ALA A 99 -6.68 13.92 -2.46
CA ALA A 99 -6.18 14.71 -3.58
C ALA A 99 -6.66 16.19 -3.57
N ARG A 100 -7.83 16.46 -2.97
CA ARG A 100 -8.40 17.83 -2.89
C ARG A 100 -8.01 18.58 -1.62
N PHE A 101 -7.74 17.86 -0.53
CA PHE A 101 -7.48 18.45 0.78
C PHE A 101 -6.09 18.05 1.32
N PRO A 102 -5.07 18.94 1.22
CA PRO A 102 -3.70 18.62 1.66
C PRO A 102 -3.58 18.21 3.13
N LYS A 103 -4.49 18.69 4.00
CA LYS A 103 -4.53 18.26 5.41
C LYS A 103 -4.94 16.80 5.55
N LEU A 104 -5.89 16.35 4.73
CA LEU A 104 -6.36 14.97 4.73
C LEU A 104 -5.31 14.04 4.09
N GLU A 105 -4.65 14.50 3.05
CA GLU A 105 -3.54 13.80 2.42
C GLU A 105 -2.43 13.48 3.45
N ARG A 106 -2.02 14.45 4.25
CA ARG A 106 -1.02 14.25 5.32
C ARG A 106 -1.45 13.24 6.37
N ILE A 107 -2.73 13.21 6.72
CA ILE A 107 -3.27 12.24 7.70
C ILE A 107 -3.29 10.84 7.11
N ILE A 108 -3.70 10.71 5.84
CA ILE A 108 -3.85 9.42 5.15
C ILE A 108 -2.50 8.87 4.72
N ASN A 109 -1.68 9.68 4.08
CA ASN A 109 -0.44 9.23 3.45
C ASN A 109 0.79 9.42 4.35
N GLY A 110 0.71 10.28 5.38
CA GLY A 110 1.88 10.72 6.14
C GLY A 110 2.72 11.75 5.35
N GLU A 111 3.83 12.14 5.91
CA GLU A 111 4.82 13.00 5.25
C GLU A 111 6.16 12.26 5.17
N PRO A 112 6.85 12.30 4.01
CA PRO A 112 8.20 11.77 3.91
C PRO A 112 9.11 12.43 4.95
N THR A 113 9.93 11.64 5.62
CA THR A 113 10.82 12.12 6.68
C THR A 113 12.29 12.01 6.28
N LEU A 114 13.02 13.13 6.32
CA LEU A 114 14.45 13.16 6.04
C LEU A 114 15.23 12.56 7.22
N LEU A 115 15.98 11.48 6.95
CA LEU A 115 16.75 10.73 7.96
C LEU A 115 18.24 11.07 7.94
N LEU A 116 18.77 11.43 6.76
CA LEU A 116 20.16 11.81 6.54
C LEU A 116 20.23 12.98 5.57
N SER A 117 21.06 13.96 5.86
CA SER A 117 21.32 15.14 5.01
C SER A 117 22.80 15.44 4.93
N ASN A 118 23.33 15.55 3.71
CA ASN A 118 24.74 15.85 3.44
C ASN A 118 25.71 14.99 4.24
N GLY A 119 25.51 13.68 4.22
CA GLY A 119 26.34 12.69 4.94
C GLY A 119 26.17 12.66 6.46
N LYS A 120 25.22 13.43 7.03
CA LYS A 120 24.98 13.48 8.48
C LYS A 120 23.60 12.92 8.82
N PHE A 121 23.57 11.98 9.75
CA PHE A 121 22.33 11.44 10.30
C PHE A 121 21.57 12.50 11.11
N ILE A 122 20.25 12.41 11.09
CA ILE A 122 19.34 13.28 11.87
C ILE A 122 18.75 12.45 13.01
N PRO A 123 19.37 12.46 14.24
CA PRO A 123 18.98 11.54 15.32
C PRO A 123 17.51 11.69 15.76
N GLY A 124 16.97 12.89 15.71
CA GLY A 124 15.58 13.15 16.05
C GLY A 124 14.60 12.50 15.09
N ALA A 125 14.91 12.54 13.79
CA ALA A 125 14.11 11.89 12.75
C ALA A 125 14.20 10.37 12.83
N LEU A 126 15.39 9.82 12.97
CA LEU A 126 15.63 8.39 13.17
C LEU A 126 14.82 7.84 14.34
N LYS A 127 14.87 8.52 15.48
CA LYS A 127 14.11 8.11 16.67
C LYS A 127 12.60 8.20 16.47
N LYS A 128 12.12 9.26 15.83
CA LYS A 128 10.69 9.47 15.51
C LYS A 128 10.15 8.35 14.65
N GLU A 129 10.86 8.01 13.59
CA GLU A 129 10.45 6.98 12.63
C GLU A 129 10.87 5.57 13.03
N ARG A 130 11.58 5.41 14.18
CA ARG A 130 12.07 4.13 14.71
C ARG A 130 13.00 3.39 13.74
N VAL A 131 13.80 4.15 12.99
CA VAL A 131 14.79 3.65 12.03
C VAL A 131 16.18 3.75 12.67
N THR A 132 16.98 2.72 12.47
CA THR A 132 18.37 2.69 12.95
C THR A 132 19.33 3.27 11.90
N GLU A 133 20.48 3.76 12.33
CA GLU A 133 21.54 4.17 11.38
C GLU A 133 21.97 3.02 10.50
N GLU A 134 21.96 1.78 11.00
CA GLU A 134 22.36 0.61 10.23
C GLU A 134 21.35 0.29 9.09
N GLU A 135 20.07 0.49 9.31
CA GLU A 135 19.08 0.38 8.23
C GLU A 135 19.31 1.43 7.14
N VAL A 136 19.59 2.68 7.52
CA VAL A 136 19.93 3.73 6.56
C VAL A 136 21.22 3.39 5.80
N ARG A 137 22.27 2.89 6.49
CA ARG A 137 23.50 2.43 5.84
C ARG A 137 23.24 1.24 4.91
N GLY A 138 22.32 0.35 5.29
CA GLY A 138 21.85 -0.77 4.46
C GLY A 138 21.23 -0.28 3.16
N ALA A 139 20.34 0.69 3.22
CA ALA A 139 19.72 1.31 2.04
C ALA A 139 20.76 1.98 1.12
N ILE A 140 21.72 2.72 1.70
CA ILE A 140 22.84 3.34 0.97
C ILE A 140 23.66 2.29 0.23
N ARG A 141 23.99 1.18 0.88
CA ARG A 141 24.73 0.06 0.25
C ARG A 141 23.92 -0.60 -0.87
N GLY A 142 22.59 -0.70 -0.70
CA GLY A 142 21.69 -1.23 -1.72
C GLY A 142 21.74 -0.47 -3.03
N GLU A 143 21.99 0.84 -2.97
CA GLU A 143 22.18 1.70 -4.14
C GLU A 143 23.63 1.73 -4.69
N GLY A 144 24.49 0.86 -4.16
CA GLY A 144 25.89 0.75 -4.60
C GLY A 144 26.81 1.89 -4.11
N VAL A 145 26.35 2.71 -3.18
CA VAL A 145 27.15 3.78 -2.56
C VAL A 145 27.85 3.21 -1.31
N THR A 146 29.18 3.38 -1.23
CA THR A 146 29.98 2.82 -0.14
C THR A 146 30.26 3.80 1.00
N ARG A 147 30.12 5.10 0.75
CA ARG A 147 30.44 6.16 1.71
C ARG A 147 29.22 7.00 2.00
N VAL A 148 28.93 7.18 3.28
CA VAL A 148 27.79 7.99 3.74
C VAL A 148 27.97 9.47 3.35
N GLU A 149 29.22 9.95 3.30
CA GLU A 149 29.58 11.32 2.94
C GLU A 149 29.26 11.66 1.48
N ASP A 150 29.14 10.66 0.61
CA ASP A 150 28.78 10.84 -0.80
C ASP A 150 27.25 10.92 -1.01
N VAL A 151 26.47 10.79 0.08
CA VAL A 151 25.01 10.84 0.06
C VAL A 151 24.51 12.23 0.40
N ASN A 152 23.67 12.79 -0.48
CA ASN A 152 23.05 14.07 -0.22
C ASN A 152 21.88 13.99 0.75
N ALA A 153 21.01 12.99 0.56
CA ALA A 153 19.83 12.79 1.40
C ALA A 153 19.42 11.31 1.46
N VAL A 154 18.88 10.89 2.59
CA VAL A 154 18.07 9.67 2.69
C VAL A 154 16.74 10.04 3.30
N THR A 155 15.68 9.73 2.59
CA THR A 155 14.30 10.03 2.99
C THR A 155 13.54 8.74 3.19
N MET A 156 12.81 8.64 4.31
CA MET A 156 11.80 7.60 4.48
C MET A 156 10.52 8.05 3.82
N GLU A 157 10.06 7.30 2.86
CA GLU A 157 8.81 7.54 2.14
C GLU A 157 7.60 7.09 2.98
N ASN A 158 6.40 7.46 2.53
CA ASN A 158 5.14 7.17 3.22
C ASN A 158 4.80 5.66 3.29
N ASP A 159 5.42 4.86 2.42
CA ASP A 159 5.30 3.40 2.40
C ASP A 159 6.37 2.71 3.26
N GLY A 160 7.21 3.48 3.96
CA GLY A 160 8.31 2.99 4.78
C GLY A 160 9.58 2.65 3.99
N THR A 161 9.61 2.86 2.67
CA THR A 161 10.83 2.67 1.87
C THR A 161 11.83 3.79 2.09
N LEU A 162 13.13 3.46 1.98
CA LEU A 162 14.21 4.44 2.10
C LEU A 162 14.71 4.82 0.71
N THR A 163 14.47 6.08 0.34
CA THR A 163 14.98 6.66 -0.92
C THR A 163 16.30 7.34 -0.66
N VAL A 164 17.34 6.96 -1.42
CA VAL A 164 18.69 7.51 -1.32
C VAL A 164 18.97 8.43 -2.49
N ALA A 165 19.29 9.69 -2.19
CA ALA A 165 19.78 10.67 -3.17
C ALA A 165 21.26 10.92 -2.93
N TRP A 166 22.13 10.53 -3.89
CA TRP A 166 23.57 10.77 -3.81
C TRP A 166 24.00 11.97 -4.65
N MET A 167 25.15 12.53 -4.31
CA MET A 167 25.74 13.61 -5.08
C MET A 167 26.26 13.07 -6.41
N SER A 168 25.65 13.49 -7.52
CA SER A 168 26.19 13.20 -8.85
C SER A 168 27.50 13.96 -9.03
N LYS A 169 28.61 13.26 -9.18
CA LYS A 169 29.93 13.86 -9.51
C LYS A 169 30.05 14.28 -10.97
N LYS A 170 29.07 13.98 -11.82
CA LYS A 170 29.08 14.38 -13.23
C LYS A 170 28.07 15.51 -13.46
N PRO A 171 28.47 16.62 -14.08
CA PRO A 171 27.53 17.57 -14.64
C PRO A 171 26.78 16.86 -15.78
N GLY A 172 25.63 16.33 -15.47
CA GLY A 172 24.74 15.67 -16.42
C GLY A 172 23.38 16.34 -16.38
N THR A 173 22.62 16.17 -17.45
CA THR A 173 21.24 16.61 -17.50
C THR A 173 20.46 15.88 -16.38
N SER A 174 19.92 16.63 -15.43
CA SER A 174 19.10 16.06 -14.37
C SER A 174 17.88 15.37 -14.96
N SER A 175 17.55 14.18 -14.49
CA SER A 175 16.29 13.50 -14.83
C SER A 175 15.05 14.26 -14.34
N LEU A 176 15.25 15.33 -13.54
CA LEU A 176 14.22 16.21 -13.01
C LEU A 176 13.96 17.44 -13.88
N VAL A 177 14.67 17.61 -15.02
CA VAL A 177 14.57 18.79 -15.89
C VAL A 177 13.14 19.07 -16.36
N ASP A 178 12.31 18.05 -16.46
CA ASP A 178 10.93 18.15 -16.92
C ASP A 178 9.89 18.25 -15.78
N THR A 179 10.32 18.27 -14.51
CA THR A 179 9.39 18.47 -13.39
C THR A 179 9.14 19.96 -13.15
N GLN A 180 7.91 20.31 -12.75
CA GLN A 180 7.53 21.70 -12.44
C GLN A 180 8.45 22.29 -11.36
N ASP A 181 8.75 21.49 -10.32
CA ASP A 181 9.62 21.88 -9.21
C ASP A 181 11.05 22.25 -9.65
N ALA A 182 11.57 21.59 -10.69
CA ALA A 182 12.89 21.90 -11.23
C ALA A 182 12.89 23.22 -12.02
N LYS A 183 11.78 23.58 -12.67
CA LYS A 183 11.60 24.87 -13.34
C LYS A 183 11.51 25.99 -12.34
N ASP A 184 10.68 25.80 -11.30
CA ASP A 184 10.49 26.77 -10.22
C ASP A 184 11.80 27.03 -9.45
N ALA A 185 12.59 25.97 -9.19
CA ALA A 185 13.90 26.08 -8.55
C ALA A 185 14.95 26.82 -9.42
N LYS A 186 14.85 26.68 -10.74
CA LYS A 186 15.74 27.41 -11.68
C LYS A 186 15.38 28.88 -11.75
N GLU A 187 14.09 29.20 -11.83
CA GLU A 187 13.61 30.60 -11.82
C GLU A 187 13.95 31.32 -10.52
N ALA A 188 13.83 30.65 -9.37
CA ALA A 188 14.22 31.19 -8.07
C ALA A 188 15.72 31.50 -7.97
N ARG A 189 16.59 30.67 -8.57
CA ARG A 189 18.05 30.94 -8.64
C ARG A 189 18.39 32.14 -9.54
N GLU A 190 17.78 32.20 -10.71
CA GLU A 190 18.01 33.31 -11.66
C GLU A 190 17.48 34.65 -11.14
N ALA A 191 16.48 34.63 -10.25
CA ALA A 191 15.98 35.84 -9.59
C ALA A 191 16.89 36.35 -8.44
N THR A 192 17.73 35.48 -7.87
CA THR A 192 18.65 35.84 -6.76
C THR A 192 20.01 36.33 -7.25
N ASP A 193 20.37 36.02 -8.52
CA ASP A 193 21.64 36.43 -9.14
C ASP A 193 21.54 37.79 -9.90
N LYS A 194 20.40 38.49 -9.82
CA LYS A 194 20.18 39.86 -10.34
C LYS A 194 20.06 40.88 -9.19
#